data_cd7aa4b8deebfc52fcbef6c94e972c6c
#
_entry.id   cd7aa4b8deebfc52fcbef6c94e972c6c
#
_cell.length_a   1.000
_cell.length_b   1.000
_cell.length_c   1.000
_cell.angle_alpha   90.00
_cell.angle_beta   90.00
_cell.angle_gamma   90.00
#
_symmetry.space_group_name_H-M   'P 1'
#
loop_
_entity.id
_entity.type
_entity.pdbx_description
1 polymer ?
#
loop_
_entity_poly.entity_id
_entity_poly.type
_entity_poly.pdbx_seq_one_letter_code
_entity_poly.pdbx_strand_id
1 'polypeptide(L)'
;DGYGTLTELLNATSITKLMIQDPEHLEEPVRYYVDTIKQMHSIEVEPGELPDLKQQVIGWAAFVKEDLSSESAAKLRALIEALPDSRTMLHGDYHTNNVMVQNGEAILIDMDTLSVGHQILELGSMFNAFQGFAELGHETTMQFFGFPYELGTRFWRLSLARYLETNDAQALRSVEDKAKIIGYTRMLRRSMRRQEANSAAVIANCTRHLEELLPRVD
;
A
#
# COMPACT_ATOMS: atom_id res chain seq x y z
N ASP A 1 30.07 -20.49 -6.20
CA ASP A 1 28.86 -21.33 -6.23
C ASP A 1 27.74 -20.54 -5.57
N GLY A 2 26.79 -20.06 -6.38
CA GLY A 2 25.63 -19.31 -5.91
C GLY A 2 24.41 -20.23 -5.84
N TYR A 3 23.57 -20.02 -4.86
CA TYR A 3 22.23 -20.62 -4.83
C TYR A 3 21.30 -19.76 -5.70
N GLY A 4 20.51 -20.40 -6.56
CA GLY A 4 19.50 -19.77 -7.39
C GLY A 4 18.13 -20.40 -7.12
N THR A 5 17.06 -19.64 -7.30
CA THR A 5 15.69 -20.15 -7.27
C THR A 5 15.24 -20.41 -8.72
N LEU A 6 14.72 -21.60 -8.98
CA LEU A 6 14.08 -21.95 -10.25
C LEU A 6 12.57 -21.81 -10.06
N THR A 7 11.95 -20.95 -10.87
CA THR A 7 10.50 -20.73 -10.86
C THR A 7 9.90 -21.05 -12.23
N GLU A 8 8.60 -21.30 -12.26
CA GLU A 8 7.86 -21.44 -13.52
C GLU A 8 7.89 -20.11 -14.29
N LEU A 9 8.08 -20.20 -15.61
CA LEU A 9 7.93 -19.05 -16.50
C LEU A 9 6.45 -18.83 -16.80
N LEU A 10 5.86 -17.77 -16.24
CA LEU A 10 4.47 -17.42 -16.50
C LEU A 10 4.31 -16.77 -17.89
N ASN A 11 3.41 -17.28 -18.70
CA ASN A 11 2.94 -16.62 -19.92
C ASN A 11 1.76 -15.69 -19.58
N ALA A 12 2.06 -14.64 -18.81
CA ALA A 12 1.06 -13.77 -18.19
C ALA A 12 1.36 -12.29 -18.48
N THR A 13 0.34 -11.46 -18.34
CA THR A 13 0.44 -10.00 -18.50
C THR A 13 0.17 -9.34 -17.15
N SER A 14 1.04 -8.42 -16.70
CA SER A 14 0.81 -7.69 -15.45
C SER A 14 -0.35 -6.69 -15.59
N ILE A 15 -1.02 -6.39 -14.47
CA ILE A 15 -2.02 -5.32 -14.43
C ILE A 15 -1.44 -4.00 -14.94
N THR A 16 -0.19 -3.68 -14.60
CA THR A 16 0.52 -2.52 -15.16
C THR A 16 0.46 -2.48 -16.68
N LYS A 17 0.76 -3.59 -17.35
CA LYS A 17 0.73 -3.64 -18.82
C LYS A 17 -0.69 -3.46 -19.37
N LEU A 18 -1.70 -4.05 -18.73
CA LEU A 18 -3.09 -3.84 -19.13
C LEU A 18 -3.49 -2.37 -19.03
N MET A 19 -3.11 -1.68 -17.95
CA MET A 19 -3.36 -0.24 -17.77
C MET A 19 -2.69 0.62 -18.84
N ILE A 20 -1.46 0.28 -19.23
CA ILE A 20 -0.71 1.02 -20.28
C ILE A 20 -1.30 0.78 -21.66
N GLN A 21 -1.76 -0.44 -21.95
CA GLN A 21 -2.34 -0.79 -23.25
C GLN A 21 -3.66 -0.09 -23.52
N ASP A 22 -4.48 0.11 -22.49
CA ASP A 22 -5.77 0.82 -22.61
C ASP A 22 -6.01 1.72 -21.38
N PRO A 23 -5.36 2.89 -21.33
CA PRO A 23 -5.43 3.77 -20.18
C PRO A 23 -6.82 4.42 -19.99
N GLU A 24 -7.68 4.43 -21.01
CA GLU A 24 -9.03 4.98 -20.90
C GLU A 24 -10.00 4.00 -20.24
N HIS A 25 -9.80 2.69 -20.40
CA HIS A 25 -10.69 1.65 -19.90
C HIS A 25 -9.99 0.83 -18.79
N LEU A 26 -10.16 1.28 -17.55
CA LEU A 26 -9.53 0.67 -16.37
C LEU A 26 -10.42 -0.35 -15.65
N GLU A 27 -11.66 -0.56 -16.09
CA GLU A 27 -12.64 -1.39 -15.39
C GLU A 27 -12.17 -2.83 -15.21
N GLU A 28 -11.60 -3.42 -16.26
CA GLU A 28 -11.09 -4.78 -16.21
C GLU A 28 -9.80 -4.91 -15.38
N PRO A 29 -8.75 -4.10 -15.58
CA PRO A 29 -7.59 -4.06 -14.69
C PRO A 29 -7.95 -3.86 -13.22
N VAL A 30 -8.86 -2.93 -12.90
CA VAL A 30 -9.34 -2.68 -11.54
C VAL A 30 -10.08 -3.90 -10.98
N ARG A 31 -10.91 -4.57 -11.79
CA ARG A 31 -11.60 -5.78 -11.38
C ARG A 31 -10.61 -6.88 -10.97
N TYR A 32 -9.65 -7.23 -11.83
CA TYR A 32 -8.65 -8.23 -11.49
C TYR A 32 -7.87 -7.85 -10.23
N TYR A 33 -7.40 -6.62 -10.17
CA TYR A 33 -6.61 -6.13 -9.04
C TYR A 33 -7.38 -6.20 -7.72
N VAL A 34 -8.62 -5.70 -7.70
CA VAL A 34 -9.41 -5.62 -6.47
C VAL A 34 -9.99 -6.97 -6.07
N ASP A 35 -10.48 -7.77 -7.02
CA ASP A 35 -11.05 -9.08 -6.70
C ASP A 35 -9.97 -10.02 -6.13
N THR A 36 -8.73 -9.93 -6.65
CA THR A 36 -7.59 -10.69 -6.13
C THR A 36 -7.24 -10.32 -4.70
N ILE A 37 -7.14 -9.02 -4.38
CA ILE A 37 -6.83 -8.62 -3.00
C ILE A 37 -7.97 -8.93 -2.03
N LYS A 38 -9.23 -8.80 -2.45
CA LYS A 38 -10.38 -9.22 -1.64
C LYS A 38 -10.38 -10.71 -1.35
N GLN A 39 -10.04 -11.52 -2.35
CA GLN A 39 -9.90 -12.97 -2.20
C GLN A 39 -8.78 -13.31 -1.20
N MET A 40 -7.62 -12.64 -1.29
CA MET A 40 -6.55 -12.79 -0.33
C MET A 40 -6.97 -12.35 1.08
N HIS A 41 -7.66 -11.23 1.22
CA HIS A 41 -8.18 -10.73 2.49
C HIS A 41 -9.32 -11.58 3.08
N SER A 42 -9.86 -12.53 2.34
CA SER A 42 -10.82 -13.52 2.88
C SER A 42 -10.14 -14.72 3.55
N ILE A 43 -8.81 -14.85 3.43
CA ILE A 43 -8.05 -15.95 4.01
C ILE A 43 -7.65 -15.59 5.44
N GLU A 44 -8.05 -16.43 6.39
CA GLU A 44 -7.55 -16.40 7.76
C GLU A 44 -6.35 -17.34 7.90
N VAL A 45 -5.30 -16.85 8.54
CA VAL A 45 -4.04 -17.58 8.77
C VAL A 45 -3.97 -18.06 10.21
N GLU A 46 -3.43 -19.25 10.43
CA GLU A 46 -3.25 -19.78 11.78
C GLU A 46 -2.26 -18.93 12.58
N PRO A 47 -2.44 -18.81 13.91
CA PRO A 47 -1.56 -18.03 14.77
C PRO A 47 -0.10 -18.47 14.65
N GLY A 48 0.79 -17.53 14.38
CA GLY A 48 2.25 -17.76 14.35
C GLY A 48 2.80 -18.24 13.00
N GLU A 49 1.98 -18.48 11.98
CA GLU A 49 2.46 -18.88 10.65
C GLU A 49 3.02 -17.72 9.86
N LEU A 50 2.48 -16.51 10.02
CA LEU A 50 2.98 -15.30 9.36
C LEU A 50 3.23 -14.18 10.38
N PRO A 51 4.12 -13.23 10.06
CA PRO A 51 4.38 -12.06 10.90
C PRO A 51 3.13 -11.19 11.10
N ASP A 52 2.95 -10.65 12.30
CA ASP A 52 1.91 -9.66 12.60
C ASP A 52 2.36 -8.26 12.15
N LEU A 53 1.68 -7.72 11.12
CA LEU A 53 1.98 -6.40 10.56
C LEU A 53 1.57 -5.27 11.52
N LYS A 54 0.49 -5.44 12.32
CA LYS A 54 0.10 -4.44 13.32
C LYS A 54 1.23 -4.20 14.33
N GLN A 55 1.84 -5.27 14.84
CA GLN A 55 2.97 -5.16 15.76
C GLN A 55 4.19 -4.47 15.11
N GLN A 56 4.44 -4.76 13.84
CA GLN A 56 5.50 -4.06 13.10
C GLN A 56 5.20 -2.56 12.96
N VAL A 57 3.94 -2.19 12.64
CA VAL A 57 3.53 -0.79 12.46
C VAL A 57 3.54 -0.02 13.79
N ILE A 58 3.20 -0.66 14.92
CA ILE A 58 3.43 -0.09 16.26
C ILE A 58 4.91 0.25 16.47
N GLY A 59 5.80 -0.66 16.07
CA GLY A 59 7.25 -0.42 16.10
C GLY A 59 7.68 0.73 15.17
N TRP A 60 7.04 0.89 14.00
CA TRP A 60 7.32 2.02 13.11
C TRP A 60 6.88 3.34 13.73
N ALA A 61 5.68 3.41 14.33
CA ALA A 61 5.19 4.61 15.02
C ALA A 61 6.13 5.01 16.17
N ALA A 62 6.59 4.04 16.95
CA ALA A 62 7.56 4.29 18.02
C ALA A 62 8.91 4.81 17.49
N PHE A 63 9.33 4.37 16.30
CA PHE A 63 10.59 4.80 15.67
C PHE A 63 10.52 6.24 15.14
N VAL A 64 9.36 6.65 14.57
CA VAL A 64 9.22 7.97 13.93
C VAL A 64 8.72 9.06 14.88
N LYS A 65 8.43 8.73 16.13
CA LYS A 65 7.76 9.64 17.08
C LYS A 65 8.51 10.97 17.34
N GLU A 66 9.83 10.97 17.24
CA GLU A 66 10.65 12.16 17.49
C GLU A 66 10.59 13.18 16.35
N ASP A 67 10.11 12.76 15.15
CA ASP A 67 9.91 13.62 14.00
C ASP A 67 8.47 14.19 13.94
N LEU A 68 7.63 13.88 14.93
CA LEU A 68 6.26 14.35 15.07
C LEU A 68 6.09 15.18 16.35
N SER A 69 5.07 16.04 16.37
CA SER A 69 4.61 16.65 17.62
C SER A 69 4.18 15.54 18.60
N SER A 70 4.30 15.84 19.91
CA SER A 70 3.90 14.88 20.95
C SER A 70 2.43 14.45 20.82
N GLU A 71 1.55 15.36 20.37
CA GLU A 71 0.14 15.10 20.13
C GLU A 71 -0.06 14.15 18.96
N SER A 72 0.59 14.41 17.80
CA SER A 72 0.53 13.57 16.61
C SER A 72 1.15 12.19 16.86
N ALA A 73 2.28 12.12 17.56
CA ALA A 73 2.89 10.85 17.93
C ALA A 73 1.98 9.98 18.80
N ALA A 74 1.31 10.58 19.80
CA ALA A 74 0.36 9.90 20.66
C ALA A 74 -0.88 9.42 19.87
N LYS A 75 -1.40 10.28 18.98
CA LYS A 75 -2.58 9.96 18.15
C LYS A 75 -2.27 8.88 17.11
N LEU A 76 -1.10 8.93 16.45
CA LEU A 76 -0.64 7.88 15.54
C LEU A 76 -0.61 6.53 16.24
N ARG A 77 0.00 6.47 17.42
CA ARG A 77 0.07 5.25 18.21
C ARG A 77 -1.32 4.74 18.60
N ALA A 78 -2.19 5.61 19.12
CA ALA A 78 -3.54 5.27 19.52
C ALA A 78 -4.37 4.73 18.33
N LEU A 79 -4.25 5.34 17.14
CA LEU A 79 -4.92 4.91 15.93
C LEU A 79 -4.50 3.48 15.53
N ILE A 80 -3.21 3.17 15.59
CA ILE A 80 -2.71 1.84 15.23
C ILE A 80 -3.12 0.80 16.29
N GLU A 81 -3.00 1.12 17.58
CA GLU A 81 -3.39 0.23 18.68
C GLU A 81 -4.90 -0.08 18.67
N ALA A 82 -5.73 0.89 18.26
CA ALA A 82 -7.18 0.72 18.15
C ALA A 82 -7.63 -0.15 16.97
N LEU A 83 -6.75 -0.44 15.99
CA LEU A 83 -7.10 -1.38 14.93
C LEU A 83 -7.44 -2.75 15.54
N PRO A 84 -8.54 -3.39 15.11
CA PRO A 84 -8.83 -4.75 15.53
C PRO A 84 -7.67 -5.70 15.26
N ASP A 85 -7.44 -6.63 16.16
CA ASP A 85 -6.54 -7.75 15.89
C ASP A 85 -7.16 -8.59 14.77
N SER A 86 -6.37 -8.92 13.78
CA SER A 86 -6.84 -9.63 12.60
C SER A 86 -5.81 -10.66 12.14
N ARG A 87 -6.30 -11.81 11.74
CA ARG A 87 -5.50 -12.87 11.12
C ARG A 87 -5.67 -12.91 9.60
N THR A 88 -6.22 -11.85 9.04
CA THR A 88 -6.38 -11.68 7.60
C THR A 88 -5.02 -11.70 6.93
N MET A 89 -4.87 -12.50 5.87
CA MET A 89 -3.66 -12.55 5.07
C MET A 89 -3.47 -11.23 4.31
N LEU A 90 -2.27 -10.65 4.40
CA LEU A 90 -1.86 -9.45 3.69
C LEU A 90 -0.64 -9.76 2.83
N HIS A 91 -0.55 -9.15 1.66
CA HIS A 91 0.59 -9.28 0.75
C HIS A 91 1.82 -8.49 1.26
N GLY A 92 1.59 -7.29 1.79
CA GLY A 92 2.63 -6.39 2.31
C GLY A 92 3.34 -5.54 1.25
N ASP A 93 3.26 -5.92 -0.04
CA ASP A 93 3.79 -5.16 -1.19
C ASP A 93 2.86 -5.28 -2.42
N TYR A 94 1.57 -5.03 -2.21
CA TYR A 94 0.54 -5.21 -3.22
C TYR A 94 0.50 -4.06 -4.22
N HIS A 95 0.99 -4.30 -5.42
CA HIS A 95 0.97 -3.34 -6.53
C HIS A 95 0.76 -4.03 -7.89
N THR A 96 0.52 -3.24 -8.94
CA THR A 96 0.10 -3.73 -10.25
C THR A 96 1.13 -4.59 -11.00
N ASN A 97 2.41 -4.53 -10.63
CA ASN A 97 3.43 -5.44 -11.19
C ASN A 97 3.39 -6.83 -10.52
N ASN A 98 2.84 -6.95 -9.31
CA ASN A 98 2.76 -8.21 -8.57
C ASN A 98 1.45 -8.96 -8.82
N VAL A 99 0.56 -8.43 -9.65
CA VAL A 99 -0.66 -9.10 -10.09
C VAL A 99 -0.56 -9.34 -11.59
N MET A 100 -0.52 -10.62 -11.94
CA MET A 100 -0.42 -11.10 -13.32
C MET A 100 -1.76 -11.68 -13.78
N VAL A 101 -2.07 -11.59 -15.06
CA VAL A 101 -3.27 -12.23 -15.66
C VAL A 101 -2.82 -13.24 -16.70
N GLN A 102 -3.28 -14.48 -16.54
CA GLN A 102 -3.05 -15.58 -17.48
C GLN A 102 -4.37 -16.31 -17.71
N ASN A 103 -4.76 -16.48 -18.96
CA ASN A 103 -5.99 -17.18 -19.36
C ASN A 103 -7.28 -16.65 -18.68
N GLY A 104 -7.32 -15.34 -18.37
CA GLY A 104 -8.47 -14.71 -17.70
C GLY A 104 -8.47 -14.87 -16.15
N GLU A 105 -7.44 -15.45 -15.57
CA GLU A 105 -7.27 -15.61 -14.13
C GLU A 105 -6.13 -14.73 -13.61
N ALA A 106 -6.30 -14.17 -12.41
CA ALA A 106 -5.25 -13.40 -11.75
C ALA A 106 -4.34 -14.31 -10.93
N ILE A 107 -3.04 -14.06 -11.01
CA ILE A 107 -1.98 -14.76 -10.28
C ILE A 107 -1.16 -13.76 -9.49
N LEU A 108 -0.95 -14.01 -8.21
CA LEU A 108 -0.05 -13.22 -7.37
C LEU A 108 1.37 -13.76 -7.46
N ILE A 109 2.32 -12.82 -7.50
CA ILE A 109 3.76 -13.11 -7.45
C ILE A 109 4.42 -12.27 -6.36
N ASP A 110 5.67 -12.57 -6.05
CA ASP A 110 6.49 -11.83 -5.05
C ASP A 110 5.85 -11.84 -3.65
N MET A 111 5.65 -13.04 -3.12
CA MET A 111 4.97 -13.30 -1.85
C MET A 111 5.89 -13.22 -0.62
N ASP A 112 7.08 -12.64 -0.75
CA ASP A 112 8.10 -12.61 0.31
C ASP A 112 7.74 -11.74 1.52
N THR A 113 6.72 -10.88 1.37
CA THR A 113 6.28 -9.91 2.39
C THR A 113 4.95 -10.29 3.06
N LEU A 114 4.51 -11.54 2.89
CA LEU A 114 3.28 -12.03 3.51
C LEU A 114 3.24 -11.76 5.01
N SER A 115 2.10 -11.32 5.49
CA SER A 115 1.86 -11.02 6.90
C SER A 115 0.39 -11.18 7.26
N VAL A 116 0.04 -11.02 8.52
CA VAL A 116 -1.35 -10.94 8.98
C VAL A 116 -1.63 -9.56 9.57
N GLY A 117 -2.88 -9.11 9.46
CA GLY A 117 -3.30 -7.84 10.04
C GLY A 117 -4.61 -7.29 9.49
N HIS A 118 -5.00 -6.12 9.98
CA HIS A 118 -6.16 -5.41 9.47
C HIS A 118 -5.88 -4.85 8.06
N GLN A 119 -6.85 -4.95 7.16
CA GLN A 119 -6.71 -4.61 5.73
C GLN A 119 -6.26 -3.16 5.48
N ILE A 120 -6.51 -2.23 6.40
CA ILE A 120 -6.05 -0.84 6.28
C ILE A 120 -4.52 -0.74 6.16
N LEU A 121 -3.77 -1.70 6.72
CA LEU A 121 -2.31 -1.76 6.65
C LEU A 121 -1.84 -2.05 5.21
N GLU A 122 -2.58 -2.90 4.49
CA GLU A 122 -2.34 -3.16 3.06
C GLU A 122 -2.71 -1.95 2.21
N LEU A 123 -3.86 -1.31 2.48
CA LEU A 123 -4.27 -0.10 1.76
C LEU A 123 -3.24 1.02 1.89
N GLY A 124 -2.54 1.12 3.03
CA GLY A 124 -1.42 2.05 3.21
C GLY A 124 -0.24 1.74 2.29
N SER A 125 0.06 0.46 2.05
CA SER A 125 1.08 0.04 1.08
C SER A 125 0.67 0.36 -0.35
N MET A 126 -0.60 0.08 -0.70
CA MET A 126 -1.17 0.37 -2.01
C MET A 126 -1.17 1.89 -2.30
N PHE A 127 -1.56 2.72 -1.33
CA PHE A 127 -1.46 4.19 -1.45
C PHE A 127 -0.03 4.62 -1.81
N ASN A 128 0.97 4.09 -1.13
CA ASN A 128 2.38 4.41 -1.42
C ASN A 128 2.76 4.07 -2.85
N ALA A 129 2.34 2.92 -3.37
CA ALA A 129 2.67 2.49 -4.71
C ALA A 129 2.10 3.43 -5.80
N PHE A 130 0.88 3.92 -5.62
CA PHE A 130 0.20 4.73 -6.65
C PHE A 130 0.36 6.23 -6.48
N GLN A 131 0.61 6.71 -5.27
CA GLN A 131 0.67 8.14 -4.97
C GLN A 131 1.88 8.50 -4.10
N GLY A 132 2.01 7.93 -2.91
CA GLY A 132 2.93 8.41 -1.89
C GLY A 132 4.39 8.52 -2.36
N PHE A 133 4.93 7.52 -3.06
CA PHE A 133 6.30 7.55 -3.55
C PHE A 133 6.54 8.58 -4.67
N ALA A 134 5.50 9.04 -5.34
CA ALA A 134 5.59 9.97 -6.47
C ALA A 134 5.16 11.40 -6.14
N GLU A 135 4.79 11.72 -4.91
CA GLU A 135 4.36 13.07 -4.53
C GLU A 135 5.44 14.14 -4.69
N LEU A 136 6.70 13.77 -4.48
CA LEU A 136 7.84 14.66 -4.63
C LEU A 136 8.46 14.66 -6.03
N GLY A 137 8.00 13.74 -6.90
CA GLY A 137 8.49 13.62 -8.27
C GLY A 137 7.60 12.64 -9.03
N HIS A 138 6.65 13.16 -9.80
CA HIS A 138 5.66 12.36 -10.55
C HIS A 138 6.29 11.40 -11.56
N GLU A 139 7.53 11.65 -11.96
CA GLU A 139 8.34 10.76 -12.81
C GLU A 139 8.64 9.40 -12.15
N THR A 140 8.51 9.30 -10.82
CA THR A 140 8.75 8.06 -10.09
C THR A 140 7.81 6.94 -10.54
N THR A 141 6.54 7.23 -10.81
CA THR A 141 5.59 6.23 -11.33
C THR A 141 5.96 5.78 -12.73
N MET A 142 6.42 6.71 -13.59
CA MET A 142 6.90 6.38 -14.93
C MET A 142 8.15 5.51 -14.88
N GLN A 143 9.09 5.79 -13.98
CA GLN A 143 10.33 5.03 -13.84
C GLN A 143 10.09 3.61 -13.30
N PHE A 144 9.17 3.45 -12.36
CA PHE A 144 8.94 2.17 -11.68
C PHE A 144 7.86 1.30 -12.37
N PHE A 145 6.76 1.92 -12.79
CA PHE A 145 5.63 1.22 -13.40
C PHE A 145 5.54 1.40 -14.92
N GLY A 146 6.13 2.47 -15.48
CA GLY A 146 6.01 2.80 -16.91
C GLY A 146 4.71 3.52 -17.28
N PHE A 147 3.99 4.09 -16.31
CA PHE A 147 2.79 4.91 -16.54
C PHE A 147 2.86 6.26 -15.83
N PRO A 148 2.14 7.29 -16.31
CA PRO A 148 2.12 8.61 -15.68
C PRO A 148 1.38 8.59 -14.33
N TYR A 149 1.76 9.51 -13.44
CA TYR A 149 1.20 9.67 -12.09
C TYR A 149 -0.33 9.76 -12.07
N GLU A 150 -0.91 10.48 -13.02
CA GLU A 150 -2.36 10.68 -13.16
C GLU A 150 -3.10 9.36 -13.40
N LEU A 151 -2.51 8.45 -14.17
CA LEU A 151 -3.07 7.13 -14.41
C LEU A 151 -3.06 6.30 -13.12
N GLY A 152 -1.97 6.32 -12.37
CA GLY A 152 -1.86 5.67 -11.06
C GLY A 152 -2.89 6.20 -10.05
N THR A 153 -3.03 7.52 -9.98
CA THR A 153 -4.02 8.20 -9.12
C THR A 153 -5.46 7.82 -9.49
N ARG A 154 -5.77 7.79 -10.79
CA ARG A 154 -7.09 7.36 -11.27
C ARG A 154 -7.35 5.88 -10.94
N PHE A 155 -6.36 5.02 -11.17
CA PHE A 155 -6.45 3.59 -10.85
C PHE A 155 -6.66 3.36 -9.35
N TRP A 156 -5.90 4.04 -8.48
CA TRP A 156 -6.07 3.98 -7.03
C TRP A 156 -7.49 4.33 -6.60
N ARG A 157 -8.03 5.48 -7.09
CA ARG A 157 -9.38 5.92 -6.74
C ARG A 157 -10.45 4.91 -7.15
N LEU A 158 -10.36 4.36 -8.36
CA LEU A 158 -11.29 3.33 -8.85
C LEU A 158 -11.17 2.05 -8.04
N SER A 159 -9.93 1.65 -7.72
CA SER A 159 -9.66 0.46 -6.91
C SER A 159 -10.21 0.60 -5.49
N LEU A 160 -10.02 1.75 -4.85
CA LEU A 160 -10.54 2.00 -3.50
C LEU A 160 -12.07 1.98 -3.49
N ALA A 161 -12.73 2.63 -4.46
CA ALA A 161 -14.18 2.64 -4.59
C ALA A 161 -14.75 1.22 -4.79
N ARG A 162 -14.13 0.40 -5.66
CA ARG A 162 -14.50 -0.99 -5.86
C ARG A 162 -14.24 -1.85 -4.62
N TYR A 163 -13.10 -1.64 -3.96
CA TYR A 163 -12.74 -2.40 -2.76
C TYR A 163 -13.75 -2.18 -1.62
N LEU A 164 -14.15 -0.93 -1.41
CA LEU A 164 -15.13 -0.54 -0.39
C LEU A 164 -16.59 -0.68 -0.85
N GLU A 165 -16.82 -1.03 -2.11
CA GLU A 165 -18.16 -1.17 -2.71
C GLU A 165 -19.02 0.09 -2.53
N THR A 166 -18.41 1.27 -2.61
CA THR A 166 -19.08 2.55 -2.41
C THR A 166 -18.52 3.63 -3.34
N ASN A 167 -19.38 4.58 -3.69
CA ASN A 167 -19.00 5.84 -4.34
C ASN A 167 -19.23 7.05 -3.42
N ASP A 168 -19.57 6.81 -2.15
CA ASP A 168 -19.71 7.88 -1.18
C ASP A 168 -18.37 8.54 -0.90
N ALA A 169 -18.27 9.82 -1.22
CA ALA A 169 -17.02 10.57 -1.16
C ALA A 169 -16.50 10.75 0.28
N GLN A 170 -17.37 10.73 1.28
CA GLN A 170 -16.97 10.87 2.69
C GLN A 170 -16.42 9.54 3.21
N ALA A 171 -17.08 8.41 2.91
CA ALA A 171 -16.62 7.09 3.25
C ALA A 171 -15.25 6.79 2.61
N LEU A 172 -15.10 7.10 1.31
CA LEU A 172 -13.83 6.94 0.60
C LEU A 172 -12.72 7.77 1.24
N ARG A 173 -12.95 9.06 1.51
CA ARG A 173 -11.95 9.92 2.17
C ARG A 173 -11.55 9.41 3.55
N SER A 174 -12.51 8.98 4.37
CA SER A 174 -12.22 8.48 5.72
C SER A 174 -11.26 7.28 5.70
N VAL A 175 -11.45 6.33 4.79
CA VAL A 175 -10.56 5.17 4.65
C VAL A 175 -9.23 5.57 4.00
N GLU A 176 -9.28 6.43 2.98
CA GLU A 176 -8.07 6.92 2.30
C GLU A 176 -7.16 7.69 3.25
N ASP A 177 -7.70 8.54 4.14
CA ASP A 177 -6.90 9.28 5.11
C ASP A 177 -6.21 8.32 6.11
N LYS A 178 -6.89 7.27 6.56
CA LYS A 178 -6.27 6.22 7.39
C LYS A 178 -5.17 5.46 6.62
N ALA A 179 -5.42 5.10 5.36
CA ALA A 179 -4.41 4.47 4.51
C ALA A 179 -3.18 5.36 4.30
N LYS A 180 -3.40 6.67 4.06
CA LYS A 180 -2.33 7.67 3.94
C LYS A 180 -1.48 7.76 5.22
N ILE A 181 -2.10 7.79 6.40
CA ILE A 181 -1.38 7.81 7.67
C ILE A 181 -0.44 6.60 7.79
N ILE A 182 -0.93 5.40 7.50
CA ILE A 182 -0.11 4.18 7.52
C ILE A 182 1.00 4.25 6.46
N GLY A 183 0.66 4.69 5.25
CA GLY A 183 1.60 4.84 4.14
C GLY A 183 2.73 5.83 4.46
N TYR A 184 2.41 7.04 4.92
CA TYR A 184 3.42 8.03 5.31
C TYR A 184 4.27 7.57 6.48
N THR A 185 3.70 6.86 7.47
CA THR A 185 4.48 6.28 8.57
C THR A 185 5.53 5.28 8.05
N ARG A 186 5.15 4.42 7.08
CA ARG A 186 6.07 3.47 6.42
C ARG A 186 7.18 4.20 5.65
N MET A 187 6.82 5.22 4.87
CA MET A 187 7.76 6.01 4.08
C MET A 187 8.72 6.80 4.97
N LEU A 188 8.22 7.48 5.99
CA LEU A 188 9.01 8.24 6.97
C LEU A 188 10.07 7.33 7.61
N ARG A 189 9.64 6.19 8.18
CA ARG A 189 10.56 5.21 8.77
C ARG A 189 11.60 4.71 7.77
N ARG A 190 11.18 4.38 6.53
CA ARG A 190 12.08 3.88 5.48
C ARG A 190 13.16 4.92 5.16
N SER A 191 12.77 6.18 4.95
CA SER A 191 13.70 7.27 4.59
C SER A 191 14.67 7.61 5.72
N MET A 192 14.21 7.60 6.98
CA MET A 192 15.08 7.77 8.15
C MET A 192 16.14 6.67 8.25
N ARG A 193 15.78 5.42 7.89
CA ARG A 193 16.71 4.28 7.97
C ARG A 193 17.70 4.20 6.82
N ARG A 194 17.27 4.54 5.60
CA ARG A 194 18.08 4.34 4.39
C ARG A 194 19.01 5.52 4.10
N GLN A 195 18.63 6.74 4.49
CA GLN A 195 19.41 7.97 4.28
C GLN A 195 19.89 8.14 2.82
N GLU A 196 18.97 7.91 1.88
CA GLU A 196 19.19 8.14 0.45
C GLU A 196 19.22 9.64 0.14
N ALA A 197 19.68 10.05 -1.04
CA ALA A 197 19.87 11.45 -1.41
C ALA A 197 18.60 12.33 -1.26
N ASN A 198 17.40 11.76 -1.45
CA ASN A 198 16.12 12.46 -1.31
C ASN A 198 15.47 12.27 0.07
N SER A 199 16.12 11.56 1.01
CA SER A 199 15.50 11.19 2.29
C SER A 199 15.03 12.42 3.09
N ALA A 200 15.79 13.51 3.11
CA ALA A 200 15.40 14.72 3.82
C ALA A 200 14.07 15.31 3.30
N ALA A 201 13.89 15.35 1.98
CA ALA A 201 12.66 15.84 1.36
C ALA A 201 11.47 14.90 1.67
N VAL A 202 11.68 13.58 1.60
CA VAL A 202 10.65 12.59 1.93
C VAL A 202 10.25 12.66 3.40
N ILE A 203 11.21 12.79 4.32
CA ILE A 203 10.98 12.96 5.75
C ILE A 203 10.09 14.20 5.99
N ALA A 204 10.51 15.37 5.47
CA ALA A 204 9.75 16.61 5.63
C ALA A 204 8.32 16.49 5.06
N ASN A 205 8.15 15.87 3.88
CA ASN A 205 6.83 15.67 3.27
C ASN A 205 5.94 14.76 4.11
N CYS A 206 6.47 13.59 4.54
CA CYS A 206 5.71 12.65 5.35
C CYS A 206 5.33 13.23 6.72
N THR A 207 6.25 13.93 7.40
CA THR A 207 5.99 14.60 8.67
C THR A 207 4.87 15.63 8.52
N ARG A 208 4.94 16.49 7.49
CA ARG A 208 3.89 17.48 7.21
C ARG A 208 2.52 16.82 7.01
N HIS A 209 2.44 15.77 6.19
CA HIS A 209 1.17 15.07 5.96
C HIS A 209 0.63 14.38 7.21
N LEU A 210 1.48 13.77 8.02
CA LEU A 210 1.06 13.17 9.28
C LEU A 210 0.52 14.21 10.26
N GLU A 211 1.20 15.37 10.40
CA GLU A 211 0.73 16.49 11.24
C GLU A 211 -0.60 17.08 10.78
N GLU A 212 -0.88 17.05 9.45
CA GLU A 212 -2.14 17.55 8.88
C GLU A 212 -3.29 16.53 8.99
N LEU A 213 -3.00 15.24 8.86
CA LEU A 213 -4.02 14.18 8.80
C LEU A 213 -4.43 13.69 10.18
N LEU A 214 -3.47 13.46 11.08
CA LEU A 214 -3.74 12.88 12.39
C LEU A 214 -4.78 13.65 13.21
N PRO A 215 -4.85 14.99 13.22
CA PRO A 215 -5.91 15.72 13.92
C PRO A 215 -7.33 15.49 13.35
N ARG A 216 -7.45 15.04 12.11
CA ARG A 216 -8.74 14.94 11.38
C ARG A 216 -9.35 13.53 11.40
N VAL A 217 -8.58 12.55 11.84
CA VAL A 217 -8.99 11.13 11.81
C VAL A 217 -9.31 10.67 13.23
N ASP A 218 -10.47 10.04 13.40
CA ASP A 218 -10.93 9.43 14.64
C ASP A 218 -10.50 7.95 14.75
#